data_3025d7ea75845a86fb39f34a73b95c73
#
_entry.id   3025d7ea75845a86fb39f34a73b95c73
#
_cell.length_a   1.000
_cell.length_b   1.000
_cell.length_c   1.000
_cell.angle_alpha   90.00
_cell.angle_beta   90.00
_cell.angle_gamma   90.00
#
_symmetry.space_group_name_H-M   'P 1'
#
loop_
_entity.id
_entity.type
_entity.pdbx_description
1 polymer ?
#
loop_
_entity_poly.entity_id
_entity_poly.type
_entity_poly.pdbx_seq_one_letter_code
_entity_poly.pdbx_strand_id
1 'polypeptide(L)'
;MNNIIKKYIGKSSLMMAFALMATGTAMTSCSDDTLSNINTDKTKVNELDPNAQLTTALLQTYGDFSLMDTYRNYITGFPQYFAGGWNVTNYAGSNSREDDMTRRVWDRYYEIGIKNLVDAIHNSADKANLNAALRIHRVYLTAVLADTYGDVPCSEAGLGYISGISTPKYDTVEELYSWFFKELDDCEKQLGTGTDHISGDVTSMGGDVAQWKKYANALRMRYAMRISDV
;
A
#
# COMPACT_ATOMS: atom_id res chain seq x y z
N MET A 1 -11.79 -81.63 -15.13
CA MET A 1 -11.06 -80.47 -15.66
C MET A 1 -11.65 -79.08 -15.23
N ASN A 2 -12.91 -79.02 -14.80
CA ASN A 2 -13.57 -77.73 -14.48
C ASN A 2 -13.32 -77.10 -13.06
N ASN A 3 -12.90 -77.97 -12.09
CA ASN A 3 -12.73 -77.44 -10.70
C ASN A 3 -11.37 -76.81 -10.41
N ILE A 4 -10.34 -77.12 -11.20
CA ILE A 4 -9.00 -76.54 -11.04
C ILE A 4 -8.96 -75.16 -11.62
N ILE A 5 -9.61 -74.94 -12.75
CA ILE A 5 -9.65 -73.61 -13.41
C ILE A 5 -10.40 -72.60 -12.57
N LYS A 6 -11.53 -72.96 -11.93
CA LYS A 6 -12.28 -72.07 -11.03
C LYS A 6 -11.46 -71.62 -9.79
N LYS A 7 -10.58 -72.50 -9.28
CA LYS A 7 -9.77 -72.25 -8.09
C LYS A 7 -8.64 -71.26 -8.38
N TYR A 8 -8.09 -71.25 -9.60
CA TYR A 8 -7.04 -70.30 -9.99
C TYR A 8 -7.60 -68.93 -10.44
N ILE A 9 -8.75 -68.89 -11.10
CA ILE A 9 -9.43 -67.69 -11.50
C ILE A 9 -9.86 -66.88 -10.26
N GLY A 10 -10.40 -67.53 -9.21
CA GLY A 10 -10.79 -66.81 -7.98
C GLY A 10 -9.61 -66.17 -7.20
N LYS A 11 -8.47 -66.88 -7.18
CA LYS A 11 -7.26 -66.36 -6.50
C LYS A 11 -6.61 -65.24 -7.28
N SER A 12 -6.57 -65.30 -8.59
CA SER A 12 -6.04 -64.28 -9.46
C SER A 12 -6.89 -62.99 -9.41
N SER A 13 -8.23 -63.14 -9.42
CA SER A 13 -9.14 -61.97 -9.30
C SER A 13 -9.08 -61.34 -7.93
N LEU A 14 -8.87 -62.12 -6.85
CA LEU A 14 -8.72 -61.57 -5.50
C LEU A 14 -7.39 -60.83 -5.33
N MET A 15 -6.28 -61.33 -5.91
CA MET A 15 -4.99 -60.62 -5.94
C MET A 15 -5.05 -59.34 -6.76
N MET A 16 -5.77 -59.33 -7.88
CA MET A 16 -5.92 -58.11 -8.71
C MET A 16 -6.76 -57.04 -8.01
N ALA A 17 -7.80 -57.46 -7.26
CA ALA A 17 -8.58 -56.50 -6.45
C ALA A 17 -7.77 -55.92 -5.29
N PHE A 18 -6.91 -56.70 -4.63
CA PHE A 18 -6.00 -56.20 -3.60
C PHE A 18 -4.91 -55.25 -4.17
N ALA A 19 -4.38 -55.56 -5.34
CA ALA A 19 -3.42 -54.71 -6.01
C ALA A 19 -4.04 -53.36 -6.43
N LEU A 20 -5.29 -53.34 -6.89
CA LEU A 20 -6.02 -52.12 -7.21
C LEU A 20 -6.39 -51.29 -5.97
N MET A 21 -6.68 -51.89 -4.82
CA MET A 21 -6.88 -51.16 -3.57
C MET A 21 -5.58 -50.59 -3.01
N ALA A 22 -4.44 -51.28 -3.15
CA ALA A 22 -3.14 -50.81 -2.68
C ALA A 22 -2.61 -49.62 -3.52
N THR A 23 -2.94 -49.57 -4.81
CA THR A 23 -2.58 -48.41 -5.66
C THR A 23 -3.48 -47.19 -5.45
N GLY A 24 -4.72 -47.36 -4.99
CA GLY A 24 -5.64 -46.26 -4.67
C GLY A 24 -5.25 -45.47 -3.43
N THR A 25 -4.52 -46.11 -2.49
CA THR A 25 -4.06 -45.43 -1.26
C THR A 25 -2.72 -44.69 -1.41
N ALA A 26 -1.98 -44.92 -2.51
CA ALA A 26 -0.72 -44.22 -2.78
C ALA A 26 -0.91 -42.85 -3.46
N MET A 27 -2.14 -42.46 -3.77
CA MET A 27 -2.51 -41.15 -4.34
C MET A 27 -3.06 -40.20 -3.28
N THR A 28 -2.70 -40.36 -2.01
CA THR A 28 -2.91 -39.28 -1.06
C THR A 28 -1.89 -38.21 -1.37
N SER A 29 -2.22 -37.39 -2.36
CA SER A 29 -1.61 -36.07 -2.56
C SER A 29 -1.59 -35.36 -1.23
N CYS A 30 -0.48 -34.66 -0.92
CA CYS A 30 -0.41 -33.79 0.25
C CYS A 30 -1.69 -32.96 0.30
N SER A 31 -2.36 -32.91 1.45
CA SER A 31 -3.52 -32.04 1.61
C SER A 31 -3.11 -30.61 1.36
N ASP A 32 -4.03 -29.80 0.86
CA ASP A 32 -3.79 -28.36 0.62
C ASP A 32 -3.23 -27.69 1.88
N ASP A 33 -3.64 -28.11 3.06
CA ASP A 33 -3.10 -27.65 4.34
C ASP A 33 -1.62 -28.00 4.53
N THR A 34 -1.19 -29.20 4.10
CA THR A 34 0.23 -29.60 4.19
C THR A 34 1.08 -28.79 3.23
N LEU A 35 0.61 -28.58 2.01
CA LEU A 35 1.28 -27.75 1.01
C LEU A 35 1.33 -26.28 1.45
N SER A 36 0.24 -25.76 1.99
CA SER A 36 0.15 -24.42 2.56
C SER A 36 1.17 -24.24 3.70
N ASN A 37 1.24 -25.19 4.64
CA ASN A 37 2.19 -25.14 5.76
C ASN A 37 3.66 -25.22 5.31
N ILE A 38 3.96 -25.96 4.25
CA ILE A 38 5.31 -26.07 3.68
C ILE A 38 5.68 -24.79 2.92
N ASN A 39 4.74 -24.21 2.19
CA ASN A 39 4.93 -23.01 1.42
C ASN A 39 4.89 -21.71 2.27
N THR A 40 4.38 -21.79 3.50
CA THR A 40 4.39 -20.66 4.42
C THR A 40 5.77 -20.53 5.06
N ASP A 41 6.51 -19.54 4.65
CA ASP A 41 7.81 -19.19 5.26
C ASP A 41 7.55 -18.61 6.66
N LYS A 42 7.75 -19.44 7.69
CA LYS A 42 7.57 -19.06 9.10
C LYS A 42 8.56 -18.01 9.60
N THR A 43 9.57 -17.69 8.80
CA THR A 43 10.55 -16.64 9.11
C THR A 43 10.15 -15.28 8.55
N LYS A 44 9.14 -15.23 7.67
CA LYS A 44 8.60 -13.99 7.12
C LYS A 44 7.34 -13.58 7.86
N VAL A 45 7.18 -12.26 8.00
CA VAL A 45 5.94 -11.67 8.50
C VAL A 45 4.88 -11.81 7.39
N ASN A 46 3.86 -12.61 7.63
CA ASN A 46 2.77 -12.84 6.66
C ASN A 46 1.72 -11.71 6.69
N GLU A 47 1.58 -11.02 7.83
CA GLU A 47 0.69 -9.87 8.01
C GLU A 47 1.49 -8.75 8.67
N LEU A 48 1.49 -7.59 8.03
CA LEU A 48 2.14 -6.40 8.59
C LEU A 48 1.19 -5.70 9.56
N ASP A 49 1.72 -5.24 10.69
CA ASP A 49 0.94 -4.41 11.61
C ASP A 49 0.62 -3.06 10.94
N PRO A 50 -0.67 -2.69 10.79
CA PRO A 50 -1.05 -1.40 10.20
C PRO A 50 -0.47 -0.18 10.93
N ASN A 51 -0.19 -0.27 12.24
CA ASN A 51 0.52 0.79 12.96
C ASN A 51 1.98 0.93 12.50
N ALA A 52 2.68 -0.18 12.30
CA ALA A 52 4.05 -0.15 11.77
C ALA A 52 4.10 0.40 10.33
N GLN A 53 3.07 0.10 9.53
CA GLN A 53 2.94 0.64 8.18
C GLN A 53 2.65 2.16 8.20
N LEU A 54 1.81 2.65 9.14
CA LEU A 54 1.62 4.08 9.36
C LEU A 54 2.94 4.77 9.72
N THR A 55 3.69 4.21 10.68
CA THR A 55 5.02 4.72 11.04
C THR A 55 5.93 4.82 9.83
N THR A 56 5.99 3.76 9.02
CA THR A 56 6.79 3.73 7.80
C THR A 56 6.38 4.83 6.83
N ALA A 57 5.07 4.99 6.58
CA ALA A 57 4.56 6.01 5.66
C ALA A 57 4.83 7.43 6.16
N LEU A 58 4.66 7.69 7.46
CA LEU A 58 4.97 8.98 8.08
C LEU A 58 6.46 9.33 7.95
N LEU A 59 7.36 8.40 8.24
CA LEU A 59 8.80 8.61 8.09
C LEU A 59 9.19 8.83 6.62
N GLN A 60 8.56 8.14 5.67
CA GLN A 60 8.82 8.33 4.24
C GLN A 60 8.30 9.65 3.70
N THR A 61 7.39 10.32 4.39
CA THR A 61 6.96 11.68 4.04
C THR A 61 8.12 12.68 4.06
N TYR A 62 9.01 12.56 5.03
CA TYR A 62 10.23 13.36 5.12
C TYR A 62 11.37 12.76 4.29
N GLY A 63 11.31 11.44 4.09
CA GLY A 63 12.25 10.69 3.27
C GLY A 63 13.66 10.61 3.85
N ASP A 64 14.58 10.33 2.95
CA ASP A 64 16.02 10.32 3.20
C ASP A 64 16.68 11.58 2.61
N PHE A 65 18.01 11.57 2.61
CA PHE A 65 18.79 12.65 2.01
C PHE A 65 18.45 12.90 0.54
N SER A 66 18.11 11.85 -0.22
CA SER A 66 17.77 11.96 -1.63
C SER A 66 16.48 12.76 -1.86
N LEU A 67 15.43 12.50 -1.06
CA LEU A 67 14.17 13.24 -1.14
C LEU A 67 14.34 14.68 -0.62
N MET A 68 15.10 14.84 0.46
CA MET A 68 15.45 16.18 0.98
C MET A 68 16.22 17.00 -0.05
N ASP A 69 17.14 16.39 -0.79
CA ASP A 69 17.90 17.03 -1.85
C ASP A 69 16.98 17.52 -2.98
N THR A 70 16.01 16.67 -3.38
CA THR A 70 15.00 17.04 -4.36
C THR A 70 14.18 18.26 -3.90
N TYR A 71 13.64 18.24 -2.69
CA TYR A 71 12.81 19.37 -2.20
C TYR A 71 13.62 20.63 -1.97
N ARG A 72 14.75 20.52 -1.27
CA ARG A 72 15.54 21.66 -0.85
C ARG A 72 16.34 22.29 -2.01
N ASN A 73 16.95 21.49 -2.84
CA ASN A 73 17.92 21.95 -3.81
C ASN A 73 17.35 22.06 -5.22
N TYR A 74 16.37 21.22 -5.57
CA TYR A 74 15.80 21.19 -6.91
C TYR A 74 14.45 21.94 -6.98
N ILE A 75 13.42 21.50 -6.25
CA ILE A 75 12.07 22.08 -6.34
C ILE A 75 12.07 23.56 -5.94
N THR A 76 12.80 23.94 -4.90
CA THR A 76 12.89 25.36 -4.45
C THR A 76 13.60 26.29 -5.43
N GLY A 77 14.28 25.75 -6.43
CA GLY A 77 14.84 26.51 -7.53
C GLY A 77 13.78 27.09 -8.47
N PHE A 78 12.67 26.39 -8.71
CA PHE A 78 11.60 26.87 -9.59
C PHE A 78 10.91 28.15 -9.07
N PRO A 79 10.50 28.26 -7.80
CA PRO A 79 9.98 29.50 -7.24
C PRO A 79 11.07 30.53 -6.91
N GLN A 80 12.33 30.25 -7.25
CA GLN A 80 13.47 31.16 -7.07
C GLN A 80 13.78 31.52 -5.60
N TYR A 81 13.48 30.63 -4.66
CA TYR A 81 13.88 30.84 -3.26
C TYR A 81 15.38 30.71 -3.05
N PHE A 82 16.06 29.92 -3.91
CA PHE A 82 17.50 29.74 -3.90
C PHE A 82 18.06 29.90 -5.30
N ALA A 83 19.27 30.47 -5.37
CA ALA A 83 20.10 30.48 -6.56
C ALA A 83 21.34 29.62 -6.31
N GLY A 84 21.63 28.69 -7.22
CA GLY A 84 22.77 27.79 -7.06
C GLY A 84 24.08 28.41 -7.54
N GLY A 85 25.13 28.27 -6.75
CA GLY A 85 26.50 28.59 -7.18
C GLY A 85 27.27 27.36 -7.71
N TRP A 86 26.86 26.15 -7.30
CA TRP A 86 27.47 24.89 -7.70
C TRP A 86 26.43 23.97 -8.35
N ASN A 87 26.80 23.33 -9.45
CA ASN A 87 25.94 22.42 -10.20
C ASN A 87 24.55 22.99 -10.52
N VAL A 88 24.53 24.23 -10.99
CA VAL A 88 23.30 25.02 -11.20
C VAL A 88 22.31 24.34 -12.14
N THR A 89 22.80 23.52 -13.07
CA THR A 89 21.94 22.79 -14.03
C THR A 89 21.07 21.72 -13.36
N ASN A 90 21.52 21.13 -12.26
CA ASN A 90 20.83 20.05 -11.57
C ASN A 90 20.15 20.51 -10.27
N TYR A 91 20.51 21.69 -9.77
CA TYR A 91 20.03 22.23 -8.50
C TYR A 91 19.42 23.63 -8.65
N ALA A 92 19.06 24.19 -7.51
CA ALA A 92 18.39 25.48 -7.43
C ALA A 92 18.97 26.55 -8.37
N GLY A 93 18.15 27.10 -9.22
CA GLY A 93 18.50 28.22 -10.08
C GLY A 93 18.59 27.94 -11.57
N SER A 94 18.50 26.68 -12.01
CA SER A 94 18.54 26.40 -13.46
C SER A 94 17.19 26.44 -14.14
N ASN A 95 16.11 26.26 -13.42
CA ASN A 95 14.76 26.13 -13.96
C ASN A 95 14.66 25.11 -15.11
N SER A 96 15.56 24.11 -15.11
CA SER A 96 15.58 23.03 -16.08
C SER A 96 15.11 21.73 -15.46
N ARG A 97 14.37 20.94 -16.24
CA ARG A 97 13.89 19.64 -15.81
C ARG A 97 15.05 18.66 -15.68
N GLU A 98 15.14 18.01 -14.55
CA GLU A 98 16.06 16.92 -14.28
C GLU A 98 15.26 15.66 -13.91
N ASP A 99 15.27 14.65 -14.78
CA ASP A 99 14.42 13.47 -14.65
C ASP A 99 14.74 12.64 -13.41
N ASP A 100 16.00 12.53 -13.02
CA ASP A 100 16.38 11.81 -11.78
C ASP A 100 15.81 12.52 -10.54
N MET A 101 15.89 13.83 -10.48
CA MET A 101 15.35 14.62 -9.37
C MET A 101 13.83 14.56 -9.29
N THR A 102 13.14 14.66 -10.43
CA THR A 102 11.68 14.60 -10.46
C THR A 102 11.15 13.22 -10.11
N ARG A 103 11.84 12.14 -10.51
CA ARG A 103 11.41 10.76 -10.24
C ARG A 103 11.43 10.39 -8.75
N ARG A 104 12.32 10.97 -7.95
CA ARG A 104 12.56 10.57 -6.55
C ARG A 104 11.31 10.67 -5.67
N VAL A 105 10.48 11.69 -5.86
CA VAL A 105 9.22 11.84 -5.11
C VAL A 105 8.24 10.74 -5.50
N TRP A 106 8.11 10.47 -6.81
CA TRP A 106 7.26 9.41 -7.33
C TRP A 106 7.64 8.05 -6.75
N ASP A 107 8.89 7.64 -6.93
CA ASP A 107 9.37 6.34 -6.47
C ASP A 107 9.13 6.17 -4.96
N ARG A 108 9.54 7.16 -4.17
CA ARG A 108 9.43 7.10 -2.72
C ARG A 108 7.98 7.00 -2.24
N TYR A 109 7.11 7.82 -2.78
CA TYR A 109 5.73 7.89 -2.31
C TYR A 109 4.89 6.71 -2.79
N TYR A 110 5.10 6.21 -4.01
CA TYR A 110 4.37 5.01 -4.46
C TYR A 110 4.94 3.72 -3.90
N GLU A 111 6.24 3.50 -3.98
CA GLU A 111 6.86 2.22 -3.60
C GLU A 111 6.77 1.93 -2.11
N ILE A 112 6.88 2.96 -1.28
CA ILE A 112 6.90 2.79 0.18
C ILE A 112 5.68 3.44 0.83
N GLY A 113 5.34 4.68 0.50
CA GLY A 113 4.25 5.41 1.14
C GLY A 113 2.88 4.80 0.83
N ILE A 114 2.39 5.00 -0.38
CA ILE A 114 1.03 4.63 -0.79
C ILE A 114 0.81 3.11 -0.74
N LYS A 115 1.77 2.32 -1.18
CA LYS A 115 1.67 0.86 -1.13
C LYS A 115 1.42 0.35 0.30
N ASN A 116 2.18 0.83 1.28
CA ASN A 116 1.99 0.44 2.69
C ASN A 116 0.68 0.97 3.27
N LEU A 117 0.28 2.20 2.91
CA LEU A 117 -0.98 2.76 3.38
C LEU A 117 -2.20 2.01 2.84
N VAL A 118 -2.20 1.63 1.56
CA VAL A 118 -3.30 0.89 0.95
C VAL A 118 -3.46 -0.49 1.59
N ASP A 119 -2.36 -1.20 1.81
CA ASP A 119 -2.38 -2.49 2.51
C ASP A 119 -2.84 -2.33 3.98
N ALA A 120 -2.32 -1.33 4.70
CA ALA A 120 -2.73 -1.04 6.07
C ALA A 120 -4.21 -0.65 6.18
N ILE A 121 -4.75 0.13 5.25
CA ILE A 121 -6.17 0.50 5.19
C ILE A 121 -7.02 -0.75 4.99
N HIS A 122 -6.62 -1.65 4.10
CA HIS A 122 -7.30 -2.92 3.86
C HIS A 122 -7.35 -3.78 5.12
N ASN A 123 -6.25 -3.86 5.87
CA ASN A 123 -6.08 -4.72 7.04
C ASN A 123 -6.49 -4.06 8.38
N SER A 124 -7.09 -2.87 8.36
CA SER A 124 -7.52 -2.13 9.56
C SER A 124 -8.98 -1.71 9.55
N ALA A 125 -9.83 -2.41 8.79
CA ALA A 125 -11.25 -2.06 8.66
C ALA A 125 -12.01 -2.09 9.99
N ASP A 126 -11.56 -2.88 10.95
CA ASP A 126 -12.08 -3.01 12.31
C ASP A 126 -11.53 -1.95 13.30
N LYS A 127 -10.55 -1.14 12.91
CA LYS A 127 -9.84 -0.14 13.72
C LYS A 127 -10.16 1.27 13.23
N ALA A 128 -11.27 1.83 13.71
CA ALA A 128 -11.83 3.06 13.15
C ALA A 128 -10.85 4.25 13.18
N ASN A 129 -10.16 4.46 14.30
CA ASN A 129 -9.25 5.60 14.45
C ASN A 129 -7.98 5.42 13.60
N LEU A 130 -7.38 4.25 13.64
CA LEU A 130 -6.17 3.93 12.86
C LEU A 130 -6.46 3.96 11.37
N ASN A 131 -7.57 3.36 10.92
CA ASN A 131 -7.99 3.37 9.53
C ASN A 131 -8.19 4.80 9.01
N ALA A 132 -8.85 5.66 9.79
CA ALA A 132 -9.01 7.06 9.41
C ALA A 132 -7.67 7.81 9.32
N ALA A 133 -6.74 7.59 10.24
CA ALA A 133 -5.42 8.21 10.20
C ALA A 133 -4.61 7.78 8.97
N LEU A 134 -4.64 6.49 8.61
CA LEU A 134 -4.01 5.95 7.40
C LEU A 134 -4.57 6.60 6.13
N ARG A 135 -5.90 6.73 6.05
CA ARG A 135 -6.60 7.36 4.93
C ARG A 135 -6.27 8.85 4.81
N ILE A 136 -6.25 9.59 5.92
CA ILE A 136 -5.83 11.01 5.94
C ILE A 136 -4.41 11.15 5.40
N HIS A 137 -3.50 10.30 5.85
CA HIS A 137 -2.12 10.36 5.39
C HIS A 137 -1.96 9.97 3.91
N ARG A 138 -2.75 9.01 3.42
CA ARG A 138 -2.83 8.67 1.99
C ARG A 138 -3.28 9.88 1.17
N VAL A 139 -4.28 10.62 1.61
CA VAL A 139 -4.71 11.86 0.95
C VAL A 139 -3.55 12.86 0.87
N TYR A 140 -2.81 13.04 1.96
CA TYR A 140 -1.66 13.95 1.97
C TYR A 140 -0.60 13.57 0.92
N LEU A 141 -0.17 12.31 0.88
CA LEU A 141 0.84 11.85 -0.09
C LEU A 141 0.34 11.97 -1.54
N THR A 142 -0.93 11.59 -1.78
CA THR A 142 -1.53 11.70 -3.11
C THR A 142 -1.65 13.16 -3.56
N ALA A 143 -1.98 14.08 -2.64
CA ALA A 143 -2.04 15.49 -2.96
C ALA A 143 -0.67 16.07 -3.35
N VAL A 144 0.40 15.66 -2.66
CA VAL A 144 1.77 16.05 -3.05
C VAL A 144 2.13 15.53 -4.44
N LEU A 145 1.74 14.29 -4.75
CA LEU A 145 1.96 13.71 -6.09
C LEU A 145 1.17 14.47 -7.15
N ALA A 146 -0.12 14.75 -6.92
CA ALA A 146 -0.96 15.51 -7.84
C ALA A 146 -0.42 16.93 -8.07
N ASP A 147 0.01 17.60 -7.01
CA ASP A 147 0.61 18.93 -7.09
C ASP A 147 1.95 18.96 -7.85
N THR A 148 2.66 17.83 -7.86
CA THR A 148 3.98 17.73 -8.51
C THR A 148 3.87 17.27 -9.95
N TYR A 149 2.96 16.35 -10.27
CA TYR A 149 2.93 15.65 -11.56
C TYR A 149 1.63 15.86 -12.36
N GLY A 150 0.58 16.41 -11.76
CA GLY A 150 -0.75 16.50 -12.36
C GLY A 150 -1.57 15.24 -12.13
N ASP A 151 -2.12 14.66 -13.20
CA ASP A 151 -2.87 13.40 -13.13
C ASP A 151 -1.98 12.26 -12.65
N VAL A 152 -2.43 11.51 -11.64
CA VAL A 152 -1.65 10.43 -11.02
C VAL A 152 -2.55 9.25 -10.63
N PRO A 153 -2.02 8.02 -10.55
CA PRO A 153 -2.76 6.88 -10.04
C PRO A 153 -3.16 7.08 -8.56
N CYS A 154 -4.44 6.93 -8.26
CA CYS A 154 -4.95 6.97 -6.89
C CYS A 154 -5.96 5.86 -6.63
N SER A 155 -7.05 5.80 -7.40
CA SER A 155 -8.16 4.86 -7.15
C SER A 155 -7.72 3.39 -7.19
N GLU A 156 -6.76 3.06 -8.05
CA GLU A 156 -6.24 1.71 -8.23
C GLU A 156 -4.79 1.53 -7.74
N ALA A 157 -4.18 2.60 -7.22
CA ALA A 157 -2.79 2.56 -6.75
C ALA A 157 -2.64 1.62 -5.54
N GLY A 158 -1.58 0.81 -5.53
CA GLY A 158 -1.25 -0.08 -4.42
C GLY A 158 -2.08 -1.38 -4.35
N LEU A 159 -2.98 -1.63 -5.30
CA LEU A 159 -3.89 -2.78 -5.29
C LEU A 159 -3.31 -4.08 -5.88
N GLY A 160 -2.02 -4.09 -6.25
CA GLY A 160 -1.39 -5.24 -6.88
C GLY A 160 -1.54 -6.55 -6.10
N TYR A 161 -1.31 -6.51 -4.79
CA TYR A 161 -1.44 -7.70 -3.92
C TYR A 161 -2.87 -7.96 -3.43
N ILE A 162 -3.75 -6.95 -3.45
CA ILE A 162 -5.13 -7.06 -2.95
C ILE A 162 -6.07 -7.57 -4.03
N SER A 163 -5.96 -7.04 -5.25
CA SER A 163 -6.88 -7.33 -6.37
C SER A 163 -6.19 -7.62 -7.71
N GLY A 164 -4.85 -7.77 -7.71
CA GLY A 164 -4.09 -8.13 -8.93
C GLY A 164 -3.90 -6.99 -9.93
N ILE A 165 -4.23 -5.75 -9.57
CA ILE A 165 -4.08 -4.60 -10.47
C ILE A 165 -2.62 -4.18 -10.50
N SER A 166 -1.91 -4.51 -11.59
CA SER A 166 -0.50 -4.16 -11.80
C SER A 166 -0.30 -2.88 -12.63
N THR A 167 -1.33 -2.46 -13.37
CA THR A 167 -1.32 -1.27 -14.22
C THR A 167 -2.47 -0.36 -13.83
N PRO A 168 -2.33 0.42 -12.72
CA PRO A 168 -3.38 1.29 -12.25
C PRO A 168 -3.64 2.43 -13.25
N LYS A 169 -4.90 2.83 -13.39
CA LYS A 169 -5.27 4.00 -14.18
C LYS A 169 -4.80 5.29 -13.52
N TYR A 170 -4.63 6.32 -14.32
CA TYR A 170 -4.44 7.68 -13.86
C TYR A 170 -5.80 8.32 -13.58
N ASP A 171 -5.96 8.92 -12.41
CA ASP A 171 -7.10 9.75 -12.05
C ASP A 171 -6.75 11.21 -12.33
N THR A 172 -7.70 12.00 -12.84
CA THR A 172 -7.47 13.41 -13.15
C THR A 172 -7.33 14.25 -11.88
N VAL A 173 -6.65 15.39 -11.98
CA VAL A 173 -6.53 16.32 -10.83
C VAL A 173 -7.89 16.72 -10.28
N GLU A 174 -8.91 16.92 -11.13
CA GLU A 174 -10.27 17.25 -10.72
C GLU A 174 -10.91 16.13 -9.89
N GLU A 175 -10.79 14.86 -10.37
CA GLU A 175 -11.26 13.68 -9.64
C GLU A 175 -10.53 13.52 -8.30
N LEU A 176 -9.21 13.75 -8.28
CA LEU A 176 -8.38 13.65 -7.08
C LEU A 176 -8.79 14.68 -6.02
N TYR A 177 -8.97 15.95 -6.39
CA TYR A 177 -9.39 16.98 -5.44
C TYR A 177 -10.82 16.73 -4.90
N SER A 178 -11.73 16.28 -5.75
CA SER A 178 -13.06 15.85 -5.33
C SER A 178 -12.98 14.70 -4.32
N TRP A 179 -12.11 13.73 -4.56
CA TRP A 179 -11.87 12.63 -3.64
C TRP A 179 -11.18 13.09 -2.33
N PHE A 180 -10.23 14.04 -2.37
CA PHE A 180 -9.59 14.57 -1.16
C PHE A 180 -10.60 15.14 -0.18
N PHE A 181 -11.53 15.95 -0.65
CA PHE A 181 -12.55 16.55 0.21
C PHE A 181 -13.46 15.51 0.83
N LYS A 182 -13.96 14.58 0.00
CA LYS A 182 -14.84 13.52 0.47
C LYS A 182 -14.14 12.62 1.49
N GLU A 183 -12.93 12.18 1.20
CA GLU A 183 -12.18 11.26 2.04
C GLU A 183 -11.81 11.88 3.39
N LEU A 184 -11.39 13.14 3.40
CA LEU A 184 -11.09 13.86 4.64
C LEU A 184 -12.34 14.11 5.50
N ASP A 185 -13.49 14.38 4.88
CA ASP A 185 -14.77 14.54 5.58
C ASP A 185 -15.23 13.21 6.21
N ASP A 186 -15.14 12.12 5.46
CA ASP A 186 -15.48 10.78 5.94
C ASP A 186 -14.54 10.36 7.10
N CYS A 187 -13.24 10.63 6.99
CA CYS A 187 -12.26 10.33 8.05
C CYS A 187 -12.51 11.17 9.32
N GLU A 188 -12.84 12.45 9.17
CA GLU A 188 -13.16 13.33 10.32
C GLU A 188 -14.34 12.79 11.11
N LYS A 189 -15.39 12.31 10.43
CA LYS A 189 -16.55 11.68 11.05
C LYS A 189 -16.22 10.34 11.70
N GLN A 190 -15.35 9.54 11.07
CA GLN A 190 -14.94 8.22 11.56
C GLN A 190 -14.07 8.30 12.81
N LEU A 191 -13.18 9.29 12.92
CA LEU A 191 -12.31 9.50 14.07
C LEU A 191 -13.12 9.65 15.36
N GLY A 192 -12.77 8.88 16.39
CA GLY A 192 -13.44 8.88 17.69
C GLY A 192 -14.66 7.97 17.77
N THR A 193 -15.01 7.22 16.71
CA THR A 193 -16.09 6.23 16.76
C THR A 193 -15.61 4.87 17.29
N GLY A 194 -14.31 4.60 17.25
CA GLY A 194 -13.67 3.39 17.79
C GLY A 194 -12.91 3.65 19.09
N THR A 195 -12.48 2.56 19.72
CA THR A 195 -11.66 2.58 20.94
C THR A 195 -10.19 2.22 20.68
N ASP A 196 -9.84 1.95 19.44
CA ASP A 196 -8.50 1.61 18.99
C ASP A 196 -7.56 2.82 19.09
N HIS A 197 -6.26 2.53 19.27
CA HIS A 197 -5.21 3.52 19.40
C HIS A 197 -4.37 3.64 18.13
N ILE A 198 -4.00 4.87 17.77
CA ILE A 198 -3.09 5.17 16.66
C ILE A 198 -1.65 5.13 17.19
N SER A 199 -1.18 3.93 17.58
CA SER A 199 0.13 3.76 18.22
C SER A 199 1.32 3.90 17.25
N GLY A 200 1.07 3.83 15.94
CA GLY A 200 2.08 4.04 14.90
C GLY A 200 2.37 5.50 14.57
N ASP A 201 1.70 6.45 15.23
CA ASP A 201 1.91 7.87 15.01
C ASP A 201 3.20 8.36 15.68
N VAL A 202 4.21 8.65 14.87
CA VAL A 202 5.51 9.20 15.30
C VAL A 202 5.59 10.73 15.17
N THR A 203 4.48 11.37 14.86
CA THR A 203 4.40 12.83 14.81
C THR A 203 4.20 13.44 16.19
N SER A 204 4.24 14.76 16.28
CA SER A 204 3.93 15.47 17.54
C SER A 204 2.46 15.33 17.98
N MET A 205 1.59 14.77 17.15
CA MET A 205 0.19 14.48 17.51
C MET A 205 0.07 13.24 18.40
N GLY A 206 1.05 12.32 18.36
CA GLY A 206 1.15 11.18 19.27
C GLY A 206 -0.07 10.25 19.28
N GLY A 207 -0.77 10.14 18.17
CA GLY A 207 -1.98 9.33 18.05
C GLY A 207 -3.25 9.95 18.64
N ASP A 208 -3.21 11.21 19.06
CA ASP A 208 -4.38 11.91 19.60
C ASP A 208 -5.43 12.14 18.52
N VAL A 209 -6.61 11.54 18.72
CA VAL A 209 -7.75 11.60 17.78
C VAL A 209 -8.20 13.03 17.50
N ALA A 210 -8.20 13.90 18.52
CA ALA A 210 -8.62 15.29 18.34
C ALA A 210 -7.60 16.08 17.48
N GLN A 211 -6.33 15.77 17.62
CA GLN A 211 -5.29 16.36 16.75
C GLN A 211 -5.40 15.86 15.31
N TRP A 212 -5.69 14.57 15.10
CA TRP A 212 -5.93 14.03 13.77
C TRP A 212 -7.15 14.66 13.09
N LYS A 213 -8.24 14.94 13.82
CA LYS A 213 -9.39 15.71 13.32
C LYS A 213 -8.98 17.12 12.88
N LYS A 214 -8.20 17.81 13.69
CA LYS A 214 -7.69 19.15 13.34
C LYS A 214 -6.80 19.08 12.10
N TYR A 215 -5.97 18.06 11.99
CA TYR A 215 -5.11 17.87 10.83
C TYR A 215 -5.92 17.61 9.56
N ALA A 216 -6.94 16.74 9.58
CA ALA A 216 -7.84 16.54 8.46
C ALA A 216 -8.50 17.84 8.00
N ASN A 217 -9.02 18.64 8.94
CA ASN A 217 -9.62 19.94 8.62
C ASN A 217 -8.62 20.97 8.09
N ALA A 218 -7.38 20.97 8.60
CA ALA A 218 -6.31 21.81 8.08
C ALA A 218 -5.94 21.47 6.63
N LEU A 219 -5.91 20.16 6.29
CA LEU A 219 -5.71 19.70 4.91
C LEU A 219 -6.87 20.13 4.00
N ARG A 220 -8.13 19.99 4.45
CA ARG A 220 -9.30 20.47 3.70
C ARG A 220 -9.22 21.96 3.39
N MET A 221 -8.87 22.74 4.39
CA MET A 221 -8.68 24.21 4.21
C MET A 221 -7.56 24.51 3.22
N ARG A 222 -6.42 23.83 3.35
CA ARG A 222 -5.27 23.98 2.42
C ARG A 222 -5.68 23.66 0.97
N TYR A 223 -6.39 22.57 0.75
CA TYR A 223 -6.80 22.15 -0.60
C TYR A 223 -7.91 23.05 -1.17
N ALA A 224 -8.83 23.54 -0.33
CA ALA A 224 -9.81 24.55 -0.76
C ALA A 224 -9.13 25.85 -1.23
N MET A 225 -8.10 26.31 -0.52
CA MET A 225 -7.33 27.48 -0.94
C MET A 225 -6.60 27.26 -2.27
N ARG A 226 -6.15 26.04 -2.56
CA ARG A 226 -5.44 25.75 -3.82
C ARG A 226 -6.34 25.77 -5.06
N ILE A 227 -7.62 25.51 -4.90
CA ILE A 227 -8.61 25.48 -6.00
C ILE A 227 -9.58 26.67 -5.93
N SER A 228 -9.24 27.74 -5.20
CA SER A 228 -10.14 28.88 -5.04
C SER A 228 -10.40 29.66 -6.34
N ASP A 229 -9.53 29.51 -7.32
CA ASP A 229 -9.57 30.26 -8.59
C ASP A 229 -9.96 29.37 -9.79
N VAL A 230 -10.46 28.15 -9.57
CA VAL A 230 -10.90 27.20 -10.62
C VAL A 230 -12.38 26.85 -10.49
#